data_180ec8652e4282d34578b96eae92ca03
#
_entry.id   180ec8652e4282d34578b96eae92ca03
#
_cell.length_a   1.000
_cell.length_b   1.000
_cell.length_c   1.000
_cell.angle_alpha   90.00
_cell.angle_beta   90.00
_cell.angle_gamma   90.00
#
_symmetry.space_group_name_H-M   'P 1'
#
loop_
_entity.id
_entity.type
_entity.pdbx_description
1 polymer ?
#
loop_
_entity_poly.entity_id
_entity_poly.type
_entity_poly.pdbx_seq_one_letter_code
_entity_poly.pdbx_strand_id
1 'polypeptide(L)'
;VVVPDPADRATIEEEHALELRTRDRERKLLKKIEQSIGRIDAGDYGYCDETGEPIGVPRLLARPTATLSLEAQQRRELKQKMFGD
;
A
#
# COMPACT_ATOMS: atom_id res chain seq x y z
N VAL A 1 -38.21 13.54 -13.14
CA VAL A 1 -36.75 13.35 -13.03
C VAL A 1 -36.09 14.68 -12.83
N VAL A 2 -35.41 14.86 -11.71
CA VAL A 2 -34.67 16.07 -11.42
C VAL A 2 -33.30 15.96 -12.09
N VAL A 3 -33.02 16.85 -13.02
CA VAL A 3 -31.68 16.94 -13.63
C VAL A 3 -30.81 17.74 -12.67
N PRO A 4 -29.70 17.19 -12.18
CA PRO A 4 -28.80 17.93 -11.29
C PRO A 4 -28.27 19.17 -11.98
N ASP A 5 -28.11 20.27 -11.25
CA ASP A 5 -27.45 21.45 -11.78
C ASP A 5 -25.95 21.20 -11.93
N PRO A 6 -25.17 22.10 -12.58
CA PRO A 6 -23.74 21.87 -12.77
C PRO A 6 -22.95 21.67 -11.49
N ALA A 7 -23.36 22.30 -10.38
CA ALA A 7 -22.68 22.10 -9.10
C ALA A 7 -22.92 20.70 -8.54
N ASP A 8 -24.16 20.20 -8.61
CA ASP A 8 -24.50 18.84 -8.19
C ASP A 8 -23.78 17.80 -9.02
N ARG A 9 -23.68 18.03 -10.33
CA ARG A 9 -22.95 17.14 -11.24
C ARG A 9 -21.48 17.09 -10.90
N ALA A 10 -20.84 18.22 -10.63
CA ALA A 10 -19.44 18.26 -10.24
C ALA A 10 -19.19 17.50 -8.94
N THR A 11 -20.07 17.61 -7.94
CA THR A 11 -19.98 16.89 -6.70
C THR A 11 -20.10 15.38 -6.92
N ILE A 12 -21.05 14.94 -7.76
CA ILE A 12 -21.23 13.53 -8.10
C ILE A 12 -19.98 12.97 -8.79
N GLU A 13 -19.39 13.72 -9.70
CA GLU A 13 -18.16 13.31 -10.40
C GLU A 13 -16.97 13.18 -9.42
N GLU A 14 -16.85 14.12 -8.47
CA GLU A 14 -15.82 14.06 -7.44
C GLU A 14 -15.99 12.84 -6.53
N GLU A 15 -17.23 12.56 -6.09
CA GLU A 15 -17.55 11.39 -5.28
C GLU A 15 -17.23 10.11 -6.02
N HIS A 16 -17.56 10.04 -7.32
CA HIS A 16 -17.26 8.88 -8.14
C HIS A 16 -15.75 8.68 -8.29
N ALA A 17 -15.00 9.75 -8.55
CA ALA A 17 -13.54 9.69 -8.64
C ALA A 17 -12.92 9.23 -7.33
N LEU A 18 -13.44 9.69 -6.19
CA LEU A 18 -12.97 9.25 -4.88
C LEU A 18 -13.25 7.77 -4.67
N GLU A 19 -14.44 7.30 -5.05
CA GLU A 19 -14.81 5.89 -4.95
C GLU A 19 -13.87 5.02 -5.78
N LEU A 20 -13.54 5.42 -7.00
CA LEU A 20 -12.61 4.70 -7.84
C LEU A 20 -11.21 4.61 -7.23
N ARG A 21 -10.72 5.72 -6.64
CA ARG A 21 -9.44 5.73 -5.94
C ARG A 21 -9.45 4.80 -4.73
N THR A 22 -10.55 4.76 -3.99
CA THR A 22 -10.72 3.87 -2.84
C THR A 22 -10.67 2.41 -3.28
N ARG A 23 -11.38 2.06 -4.36
CA ARG A 23 -11.36 0.71 -4.92
C ARG A 23 -9.96 0.29 -5.37
N ASP A 24 -9.23 1.20 -6.02
CA ASP A 24 -7.85 0.92 -6.44
C ASP A 24 -6.95 0.68 -5.24
N ARG A 25 -7.12 1.45 -4.18
CA ARG A 25 -6.34 1.32 -2.95
C ARG A 25 -6.63 -0.02 -2.27
N GLU A 26 -7.91 -0.40 -2.20
CA GLU A 26 -8.34 -1.68 -1.63
C GLU A 26 -7.80 -2.86 -2.44
N ARG A 27 -7.82 -2.77 -3.76
CA ARG A 27 -7.30 -3.81 -4.65
C ARG A 27 -5.80 -4.01 -4.43
N LYS A 28 -5.04 -2.92 -4.32
CA LYS A 28 -3.61 -2.98 -4.05
C LYS A 28 -3.31 -3.58 -2.68
N LEU A 29 -4.10 -3.22 -1.68
CA LEU A 29 -3.95 -3.78 -0.34
C LEU A 29 -4.25 -5.28 -0.33
N LEU A 30 -5.32 -5.70 -0.99
CA LEU A 30 -5.67 -7.12 -1.11
C LEU A 30 -4.53 -7.90 -1.77
N LYS A 31 -3.94 -7.37 -2.81
CA LYS A 31 -2.80 -7.99 -3.49
C LYS A 31 -1.60 -8.13 -2.54
N LYS A 32 -1.32 -7.11 -1.74
CA LYS A 32 -0.25 -7.17 -0.74
C LYS A 32 -0.53 -8.21 0.33
N ILE A 33 -1.78 -8.34 0.77
CA ILE A 33 -2.18 -9.35 1.74
C ILE A 33 -1.99 -10.76 1.15
N GLU A 34 -2.41 -10.98 -0.09
CA GLU A 34 -2.21 -12.26 -0.77
C GLU A 34 -0.74 -12.62 -0.90
N GLN A 35 0.11 -11.65 -1.23
CA GLN A 35 1.55 -11.84 -1.27
C GLN A 35 2.13 -12.21 0.10
N SER A 36 1.63 -11.58 1.16
CA SER A 36 2.06 -11.89 2.53
C SER A 36 1.69 -13.31 2.94
N ILE A 37 0.49 -13.76 2.58
CA ILE A 37 0.06 -15.14 2.83
C ILE A 37 0.98 -16.12 2.08
N GLY A 38 1.31 -15.83 0.84
CA GLY A 38 2.27 -16.63 0.07
C GLY A 38 3.64 -16.70 0.74
N ARG A 39 4.10 -15.61 1.33
CA ARG A 39 5.36 -15.57 2.08
C ARG A 39 5.32 -16.42 3.35
N ILE A 40 4.17 -16.43 4.03
CA ILE A 40 3.98 -17.33 5.20
C ILE A 40 4.09 -18.78 4.76
N ASP A 41 3.43 -19.16 3.68
CA ASP A 41 3.47 -20.52 3.16
C ASP A 41 4.88 -20.93 2.72
N ALA A 42 5.64 -19.98 2.17
CA ALA A 42 7.02 -20.22 1.74
C ALA A 42 8.05 -20.17 2.88
N GLY A 43 7.66 -19.72 4.07
CA GLY A 43 8.56 -19.56 5.20
C GLY A 43 9.39 -18.30 5.19
N ASP A 44 9.04 -17.33 4.34
CA ASP A 44 9.79 -16.08 4.17
C ASP A 44 9.14 -14.88 4.88
N TYR A 45 7.96 -15.06 5.43
CA TYR A 45 7.24 -13.96 6.09
C TYR A 45 8.02 -13.46 7.31
N GLY A 46 8.08 -12.14 7.45
CA GLY A 46 8.74 -11.50 8.59
C GLY A 46 10.21 -11.19 8.37
N TYR A 47 10.77 -11.53 7.22
CA TYR A 47 12.15 -11.24 6.87
C TYR A 47 12.22 -10.17 5.78
N CYS A 48 13.22 -9.30 5.90
CA CYS A 48 13.42 -8.21 4.95
C CYS A 48 13.86 -8.74 3.59
N ASP A 49 13.19 -8.28 2.51
CA ASP A 49 13.52 -8.69 1.15
C ASP A 49 14.93 -8.26 0.72
N GLU A 50 15.42 -7.16 1.24
CA GLU A 50 16.72 -6.64 0.84
C GLU A 50 17.88 -7.18 1.66
N THR A 51 17.69 -7.34 2.97
CA THR A 51 18.76 -7.71 3.89
C THR A 51 18.68 -9.14 4.38
N GLY A 52 17.52 -9.78 4.29
CA GLY A 52 17.28 -11.09 4.84
C GLY A 52 17.17 -11.13 6.36
N GLU A 53 17.28 -9.98 7.01
CA GLU A 53 17.15 -9.90 8.47
C GLU A 53 15.70 -9.85 8.91
N PRO A 54 15.40 -10.23 10.17
CA PRO A 54 14.04 -10.12 10.69
C PRO A 54 13.55 -8.67 10.67
N ILE A 55 12.30 -8.48 10.22
CA ILE A 55 11.66 -7.16 10.22
C ILE A 55 11.33 -6.71 11.65
N GLY A 56 10.95 -7.67 12.50
CA GLY A 56 10.60 -7.41 13.89
C GLY A 56 9.09 -7.33 14.11
N VAL A 57 8.66 -7.86 15.25
CA VAL A 57 7.24 -7.94 15.61
C VAL A 57 6.58 -6.57 15.70
N PRO A 58 7.19 -5.54 16.32
CA PRO A 58 6.55 -4.22 16.39
C PRO A 58 6.20 -3.64 15.04
N ARG A 59 7.09 -3.77 14.05
CA ARG A 59 6.83 -3.27 12.71
C ARG A 59 5.76 -4.08 12.00
N LEU A 60 5.76 -5.40 12.17
CA LEU A 60 4.77 -6.28 11.57
C LEU A 60 3.38 -6.06 12.17
N LEU A 61 3.29 -5.74 13.46
CA LEU A 61 2.01 -5.38 14.08
C LEU A 61 1.46 -4.07 13.51
N ALA A 62 2.34 -3.10 13.25
CA ALA A 62 1.94 -1.83 12.64
C ALA A 62 1.63 -1.98 11.15
N ARG A 63 2.41 -2.81 10.45
CA ARG A 63 2.27 -3.07 9.00
C ARG A 63 2.43 -4.55 8.71
N PRO A 64 1.35 -5.35 8.80
CA PRO A 64 1.44 -6.80 8.59
C PRO A 64 1.93 -7.21 7.20
N THR A 65 1.81 -6.35 6.20
CA THR A 65 2.27 -6.61 4.83
C THR A 65 3.66 -6.06 4.54
N ALA A 66 4.39 -5.60 5.55
CA ALA A 66 5.72 -5.07 5.36
C ALA A 66 6.68 -6.14 4.83
N THR A 67 7.45 -5.80 3.80
CA THR A 67 8.45 -6.66 3.19
C THR A 67 9.87 -6.17 3.40
N LEU A 68 10.02 -4.99 4.00
CA LEU A 68 11.30 -4.35 4.27
C LEU A 68 11.41 -3.99 5.74
N SER A 69 12.61 -4.12 6.29
CA SER A 69 12.90 -3.55 7.59
C SER A 69 12.77 -2.03 7.54
N LEU A 70 12.64 -1.39 8.69
CA LEU A 70 12.55 0.07 8.76
C LEU A 70 13.76 0.73 8.09
N GLU A 71 14.95 0.20 8.36
CA GLU A 71 16.19 0.72 7.78
C GLU A 71 16.23 0.58 6.26
N ALA A 72 15.82 -0.57 5.73
CA ALA A 72 15.77 -0.79 4.29
C ALA A 72 14.73 0.11 3.62
N GLN A 73 13.59 0.31 4.26
CA GLN A 73 12.55 1.21 3.77
C GLN A 73 13.06 2.65 3.71
N GLN A 74 13.72 3.10 4.76
CA GLN A 74 14.29 4.46 4.81
C GLN A 74 15.36 4.66 3.75
N ARG A 75 16.22 3.66 3.52
CA ARG A 75 17.23 3.73 2.45
C ARG A 75 16.59 3.83 1.08
N ARG A 76 15.53 3.06 0.83
CA ARG A 76 14.83 3.09 -0.44
C ARG A 76 14.16 4.44 -0.68
N GLU A 77 13.53 5.00 0.34
CA GLU A 77 12.90 6.32 0.26
C GLU A 77 13.93 7.41 0.01
N LEU A 78 15.07 7.35 0.70
CA LEU A 78 16.15 8.30 0.50
C LEU A 78 16.72 8.22 -0.93
N LYS A 79 16.89 7.02 -1.43
CA LYS A 79 17.36 6.79 -2.80
C LYS A 79 16.41 7.36 -3.84
N GLN A 80 15.11 7.14 -3.67
CA GLN A 80 14.10 7.74 -4.55
C GLN A 80 14.14 9.25 -4.51
N LYS A 81 14.31 9.82 -3.33
CA LYS A 81 14.36 11.27 -3.14
C LYS A 81 15.59 11.89 -3.79
N MET A 82 16.73 11.22 -3.74
CA MET A 82 18.00 11.74 -4.28
C MET A 82 18.15 11.53 -5.78
N PHE A 83 17.61 10.42 -6.32
CA PHE A 83 17.85 10.04 -7.72
C PHE A 83 16.62 10.18 -8.61
N GLY A 84 15.57 10.78 -8.09
CA GLY A 84 14.42 11.13 -8.87
C GLY A 84 13.37 10.02 -8.99
N ASP A 85 12.23 10.40 -9.50
CA ASP A 85 10.98 9.66 -9.65
C ASP A 85 10.70 8.66 -8.57
#